data_bce5f049bc21d83117882f6501328cd1
#
_entry.id   bce5f049bc21d83117882f6501328cd1
#
_cell.length_a   1.000
_cell.length_b   1.000
_cell.length_c   1.000
_cell.angle_alpha   90.00
_cell.angle_beta   90.00
_cell.angle_gamma   90.00
#
_symmetry.space_group_name_H-M   'P 1'
#
loop_
_entity.id
_entity.type
_entity.pdbx_description
1 polymer ?
#
loop_
_entity_poly.entity_id
_entity_poly.type
_entity_poly.pdbx_seq_one_letter_code
_entity_poly.pdbx_strand_id
1 'polypeptide(L)'
;MEINGTLSAIVTGGASGLGEATARMLSSMGAKVAIFDLDIDKGSTIAKELNSDFYEVDVSDVNSVNQAVLDFSKQNEGIQVAVNCAGIGPAAKTVSRGEAHSSELFAKVININLIGTFNVASVCAAQMVNNDKCSEDGLRGVIINTASVAAYDGQVGQAAYSASKGGVVGLTLPMARDLSDKGVRVCSIAPGLFLTPLLESLPTEVQESLGGQVPFPSRLGKPKEFAHLVCHIIENDMLNGEVIRLDGAIRMAPR
;
A
#
# COMPACT_ATOMS: atom_id res chain seq x y z
N MET A 1 10.73 -15.23 4.03
CA MET A 1 11.63 -14.18 4.63
C MET A 1 11.19 -13.97 6.07
N GLU A 2 12.11 -13.95 7.03
CA GLU A 2 11.79 -13.74 8.44
C GLU A 2 11.75 -12.25 8.78
N ILE A 3 10.77 -11.80 9.58
CA ILE A 3 10.67 -10.41 10.04
C ILE A 3 11.46 -10.30 11.36
N ASN A 4 12.61 -9.63 11.32
CA ASN A 4 13.51 -9.47 12.47
C ASN A 4 14.38 -8.20 12.31
N GLY A 5 15.35 -7.98 13.19
CA GLY A 5 16.22 -6.80 13.22
C GLY A 5 17.15 -6.59 12.02
N THR A 6 17.23 -7.54 11.11
CA THR A 6 18.01 -7.42 9.86
C THR A 6 17.15 -6.99 8.67
N LEU A 7 15.81 -7.06 8.81
CA LEU A 7 14.87 -6.71 7.74
C LEU A 7 14.65 -5.20 7.71
N SER A 8 14.86 -4.60 6.54
CA SER A 8 14.61 -3.18 6.27
C SER A 8 13.38 -3.02 5.36
N ALA A 9 12.42 -2.20 5.79
CA ALA A 9 11.14 -2.01 5.13
C ALA A 9 10.81 -0.54 4.89
N ILE A 10 10.33 -0.22 3.70
CA ILE A 10 9.73 1.07 3.37
C ILE A 10 8.21 0.93 3.37
N VAL A 11 7.51 1.85 4.04
CA VAL A 11 6.04 1.92 4.03
C VAL A 11 5.60 3.30 3.58
N THR A 12 4.98 3.39 2.40
CA THR A 12 4.40 4.66 1.91
C THR A 12 2.99 4.87 2.47
N GLY A 13 2.58 6.13 2.66
CA GLY A 13 1.34 6.44 3.38
C GLY A 13 1.42 6.00 4.84
N GLY A 14 2.63 5.95 5.40
CA GLY A 14 2.90 5.37 6.72
C GLY A 14 2.51 6.26 7.90
N ALA A 15 2.09 7.50 7.65
CA ALA A 15 1.64 8.43 8.68
C ALA A 15 0.17 8.24 9.08
N SER A 16 -0.56 7.29 8.50
CA SER A 16 -1.97 7.04 8.86
C SER A 16 -2.49 5.68 8.39
N GLY A 17 -3.61 5.26 8.95
CA GLY A 17 -4.46 4.16 8.46
C GLY A 17 -3.73 2.82 8.27
N LEU A 18 -3.84 2.26 7.05
CA LEU A 18 -3.26 0.95 6.72
C LEU A 18 -1.72 0.98 6.75
N GLY A 19 -1.12 2.08 6.26
CA GLY A 19 0.33 2.26 6.26
C GLY A 19 0.88 2.39 7.67
N GLU A 20 0.28 3.21 8.52
CA GLU A 20 0.67 3.34 9.92
C GLU A 20 0.57 2.00 10.66
N ALA A 21 -0.55 1.29 10.53
CA ALA A 21 -0.71 -0.02 11.17
C ALA A 21 0.35 -1.03 10.70
N THR A 22 0.74 -0.96 9.42
CA THR A 22 1.80 -1.79 8.85
C THR A 22 3.17 -1.41 9.42
N ALA A 23 3.51 -0.12 9.45
CA ALA A 23 4.76 0.36 10.00
C ALA A 23 4.92 -0.03 11.48
N ARG A 24 3.86 0.17 12.28
CA ARG A 24 3.81 -0.23 13.70
C ARG A 24 4.00 -1.74 13.88
N MET A 25 3.36 -2.55 13.07
CA MET A 25 3.47 -4.01 13.17
C MET A 25 4.86 -4.49 12.81
N LEU A 26 5.43 -4.05 11.67
CA LEU A 26 6.77 -4.42 11.26
C LEU A 26 7.83 -4.00 12.29
N SER A 27 7.74 -2.76 12.80
CA SER A 27 8.61 -2.27 13.86
C SER A 27 8.50 -3.10 15.14
N SER A 28 7.27 -3.49 15.54
CA SER A 28 7.05 -4.33 16.74
C SER A 28 7.63 -5.74 16.62
N MET A 29 7.84 -6.23 15.40
CA MET A 29 8.51 -7.50 15.09
C MET A 29 10.03 -7.34 14.92
N GLY A 30 10.54 -6.11 15.11
CA GLY A 30 11.97 -5.81 15.09
C GLY A 30 12.50 -5.26 13.77
N ALA A 31 11.70 -5.16 12.69
CA ALA A 31 12.14 -4.63 11.42
C ALA A 31 12.56 -3.14 11.54
N LYS A 32 13.57 -2.75 10.76
CA LYS A 32 13.93 -1.35 10.54
C LYS A 32 12.96 -0.76 9.53
N VAL A 33 12.20 0.26 9.92
CA VAL A 33 11.12 0.81 9.09
C VAL A 33 11.43 2.24 8.68
N ALA A 34 11.22 2.55 7.39
CA ALA A 34 11.11 3.93 6.90
C ALA A 34 9.66 4.28 6.61
N ILE A 35 9.17 5.36 7.19
CA ILE A 35 7.86 5.94 6.94
C ILE A 35 8.00 6.99 5.84
N PHE A 36 7.36 6.77 4.68
CA PHE A 36 7.28 7.71 3.58
C PHE A 36 5.89 8.34 3.54
N ASP A 37 5.79 9.64 3.77
CA ASP A 37 4.51 10.36 3.76
C ASP A 37 4.72 11.85 3.45
N LEU A 38 3.65 12.55 3.09
CA LEU A 38 3.64 14.01 2.96
C LEU A 38 3.30 14.73 4.26
N ASP A 39 2.67 14.04 5.24
CA ASP A 39 2.31 14.60 6.54
C ASP A 39 3.52 14.55 7.48
N ILE A 40 4.32 15.61 7.47
CA ILE A 40 5.57 15.72 8.22
C ILE A 40 5.31 15.56 9.73
N ASP A 41 4.28 16.21 10.24
CA ASP A 41 4.00 16.24 11.69
C ASP A 41 3.62 14.85 12.21
N LYS A 42 2.66 14.19 11.55
CA LYS A 42 2.26 12.83 11.93
C LYS A 42 3.37 11.81 11.65
N GLY A 43 3.97 11.88 10.46
CA GLY A 43 5.02 10.94 10.07
C GLY A 43 6.21 10.98 11.03
N SER A 44 6.70 12.18 11.38
CA SER A 44 7.78 12.35 12.35
C SER A 44 7.41 11.89 13.76
N THR A 45 6.16 12.11 14.17
CA THR A 45 5.66 11.65 15.48
C THR A 45 5.67 10.13 15.54
N ILE A 46 5.10 9.46 14.55
CA ILE A 46 5.05 7.99 14.50
C ILE A 46 6.46 7.41 14.38
N ALA A 47 7.30 7.96 13.54
CA ALA A 47 8.69 7.51 13.41
C ALA A 47 9.44 7.57 14.73
N LYS A 48 9.28 8.66 15.50
CA LYS A 48 9.87 8.81 16.83
C LYS A 48 9.33 7.77 17.82
N GLU A 49 8.01 7.51 17.83
CA GLU A 49 7.39 6.49 18.68
C GLU A 49 7.93 5.08 18.39
N LEU A 50 8.21 4.80 17.10
CA LEU A 50 8.66 3.49 16.65
C LEU A 50 10.19 3.34 16.63
N ASN A 51 10.94 4.39 16.95
CA ASN A 51 12.40 4.45 16.72
C ASN A 51 12.74 4.09 15.27
N SER A 52 12.00 4.67 14.32
CA SER A 52 12.07 4.45 12.87
C SER A 52 12.44 5.73 12.14
N ASP A 53 12.72 5.64 10.84
CA ASP A 53 13.05 6.80 10.02
C ASP A 53 11.79 7.39 9.37
N PHE A 54 11.76 8.72 9.21
CA PHE A 54 10.75 9.44 8.45
C PHE A 54 11.39 10.18 7.28
N TYR A 55 10.74 10.10 6.12
CA TYR A 55 11.10 10.86 4.93
C TYR A 55 9.83 11.52 4.36
N GLU A 56 9.92 12.84 4.11
CA GLU A 56 8.89 13.53 3.34
C GLU A 56 9.00 13.12 1.88
N VAL A 57 8.02 12.37 1.38
CA VAL A 57 8.05 11.79 0.02
C VAL A 57 6.72 12.00 -0.68
N ASP A 58 6.76 12.71 -1.82
CA ASP A 58 5.70 12.66 -2.83
C ASP A 58 5.94 11.46 -3.75
N VAL A 59 5.12 10.41 -3.63
CA VAL A 59 5.25 9.20 -4.45
C VAL A 59 5.05 9.48 -5.95
N SER A 60 4.35 10.57 -6.31
CA SER A 60 4.16 10.96 -7.71
C SER A 60 5.39 11.63 -8.33
N ASP A 61 6.35 12.10 -7.50
CA ASP A 61 7.65 12.60 -7.93
C ASP A 61 8.72 11.52 -7.80
N VAL A 62 9.15 10.97 -8.93
CA VAL A 62 10.17 9.93 -8.97
C VAL A 62 11.51 10.37 -8.40
N ASN A 63 11.86 11.68 -8.44
CA ASN A 63 13.10 12.17 -7.86
C ASN A 63 13.04 12.16 -6.33
N SER A 64 11.89 12.58 -5.75
CA SER A 64 11.62 12.46 -4.31
C SER A 64 11.76 11.02 -3.84
N VAL A 65 11.13 10.07 -4.56
CA VAL A 65 11.22 8.63 -4.28
C VAL A 65 12.66 8.12 -4.36
N ASN A 66 13.37 8.42 -5.45
CA ASN A 66 14.76 7.96 -5.64
C ASN A 66 15.67 8.40 -4.49
N GLN A 67 15.60 9.68 -4.11
CA GLN A 67 16.46 10.22 -3.05
C GLN A 67 16.20 9.51 -1.72
N ALA A 68 14.94 9.42 -1.30
CA ALA A 68 14.57 8.80 -0.02
C ALA A 68 14.92 7.30 0.03
N VAL A 69 14.65 6.56 -1.05
CA VAL A 69 14.98 5.13 -1.16
C VAL A 69 16.48 4.91 -1.08
N LEU A 70 17.29 5.71 -1.79
CA LEU A 70 18.75 5.61 -1.75
C LEU A 70 19.30 5.93 -0.36
N ASP A 71 18.79 6.96 0.30
CA ASP A 71 19.26 7.37 1.62
C ASP A 71 18.97 6.29 2.67
N PHE A 72 17.74 5.74 2.68
CA PHE A 72 17.37 4.65 3.59
C PHE A 72 18.16 3.37 3.29
N SER A 73 18.32 3.00 2.01
CA SER A 73 19.08 1.81 1.60
C SER A 73 20.53 1.84 2.07
N LYS A 74 21.20 3.00 1.94
CA LYS A 74 22.60 3.17 2.38
C LYS A 74 22.77 3.05 3.89
N GLN A 75 21.79 3.52 4.67
CA GLN A 75 21.83 3.48 6.13
C GLN A 75 21.57 2.08 6.70
N ASN A 76 20.87 1.21 5.93
CA ASN A 76 20.34 -0.05 6.41
C ASN A 76 20.83 -1.30 5.65
N GLU A 77 21.92 -1.16 4.87
CA GLU A 77 22.50 -2.28 4.10
C GLU A 77 21.51 -2.92 3.11
N GLY A 78 20.64 -2.10 2.52
CA GLY A 78 19.66 -2.52 1.53
C GLY A 78 18.20 -2.38 2.01
N ILE A 79 17.28 -2.81 1.17
CA ILE A 79 15.83 -2.81 1.42
C ILE A 79 15.29 -4.16 1.02
N GLN A 80 14.60 -4.86 1.92
CA GLN A 80 14.00 -6.16 1.63
C GLN A 80 12.49 -6.08 1.40
N VAL A 81 11.81 -5.06 1.95
CA VAL A 81 10.35 -4.93 1.87
C VAL A 81 9.95 -3.53 1.43
N ALA A 82 9.02 -3.43 0.48
CA ALA A 82 8.34 -2.20 0.14
C ALA A 82 6.83 -2.40 0.21
N VAL A 83 6.14 -1.62 1.05
CA VAL A 83 4.67 -1.67 1.19
C VAL A 83 4.09 -0.33 0.72
N ASN A 84 3.36 -0.37 -0.38
CA ASN A 84 2.76 0.80 -1.00
C ASN A 84 1.34 1.02 -0.49
N CYS A 85 1.16 1.92 0.51
CA CYS A 85 -0.14 2.30 1.05
C CYS A 85 -0.56 3.74 0.70
N ALA A 86 0.34 4.57 0.17
CA ALA A 86 0.01 5.93 -0.24
C ALA A 86 -1.08 5.94 -1.33
N GLY A 87 -2.09 6.80 -1.14
CA GLY A 87 -3.17 6.92 -2.11
C GLY A 87 -4.28 7.85 -1.65
N ILE A 88 -5.07 8.30 -2.61
CA ILE A 88 -6.23 9.18 -2.40
C ILE A 88 -7.47 8.59 -3.08
N GLY A 89 -8.66 8.90 -2.55
CA GLY A 89 -9.93 8.39 -3.08
C GLY A 89 -11.04 9.45 -3.13
N PRO A 90 -10.85 10.60 -3.81
CA PRO A 90 -11.92 11.57 -3.96
C PRO A 90 -13.06 10.98 -4.80
N ALA A 91 -14.31 11.17 -4.34
CA ALA A 91 -15.49 10.74 -5.09
C ALA A 91 -15.92 11.84 -6.06
N ALA A 92 -15.98 11.53 -7.36
CA ALA A 92 -16.48 12.42 -8.37
C ALA A 92 -17.13 11.63 -9.52
N LYS A 93 -18.38 12.01 -9.88
CA LYS A 93 -19.11 11.34 -10.97
C LYS A 93 -18.54 11.72 -12.33
N THR A 94 -18.66 10.83 -13.32
CA THR A 94 -18.26 11.08 -14.72
C THR A 94 -18.97 12.33 -15.28
N VAL A 95 -20.23 12.53 -14.89
CA VAL A 95 -20.98 13.77 -15.17
C VAL A 95 -21.74 14.15 -13.89
N SER A 96 -21.66 15.42 -13.47
CA SER A 96 -22.42 15.98 -12.36
C SER A 96 -22.99 17.33 -12.75
N ARG A 97 -24.32 17.51 -12.61
CA ARG A 97 -25.04 18.75 -12.95
C ARG A 97 -24.78 19.25 -14.38
N GLY A 98 -24.59 18.32 -15.33
CA GLY A 98 -24.27 18.66 -16.71
C GLY A 98 -22.79 18.93 -17.01
N GLU A 99 -21.94 18.98 -15.98
CA GLU A 99 -20.50 19.19 -16.12
C GLU A 99 -19.74 17.86 -16.13
N ALA A 100 -18.73 17.76 -17.01
CA ALA A 100 -17.86 16.60 -17.09
C ALA A 100 -16.96 16.51 -15.84
N HIS A 101 -16.50 15.29 -15.54
CA HIS A 101 -15.47 15.07 -14.51
C HIS A 101 -14.20 15.87 -14.81
N SER A 102 -13.60 16.50 -13.79
CA SER A 102 -12.33 17.21 -13.95
C SER A 102 -11.20 16.27 -14.40
N SER A 103 -10.58 16.61 -15.53
CA SER A 103 -9.40 15.88 -16.03
C SER A 103 -8.21 15.97 -15.08
N GLU A 104 -8.05 17.13 -14.40
CA GLU A 104 -6.99 17.36 -13.42
C GLU A 104 -7.17 16.46 -12.20
N LEU A 105 -8.41 16.33 -11.69
CA LEU A 105 -8.70 15.43 -10.56
C LEU A 105 -8.47 13.98 -10.95
N PHE A 106 -8.90 13.58 -12.17
CA PHE A 106 -8.65 12.23 -12.67
C PHE A 106 -7.14 11.95 -12.75
N ALA A 107 -6.38 12.84 -13.39
CA ALA A 107 -4.92 12.73 -13.52
C ALA A 107 -4.24 12.68 -12.14
N LYS A 108 -4.66 13.50 -11.19
CA LYS A 108 -4.12 13.51 -9.82
C LYS A 108 -4.27 12.14 -9.15
N VAL A 109 -5.47 11.51 -9.26
CA VAL A 109 -5.72 10.18 -8.67
C VAL A 109 -4.82 9.12 -9.34
N ILE A 110 -4.72 9.14 -10.68
CA ILE A 110 -3.84 8.21 -11.41
C ILE A 110 -2.36 8.42 -11.03
N ASN A 111 -1.91 9.66 -10.98
CA ASN A 111 -0.50 9.98 -10.67
C ASN A 111 -0.11 9.50 -9.26
N ILE A 112 -0.95 9.72 -8.26
CA ILE A 112 -0.63 9.29 -6.89
C ILE A 112 -0.79 7.77 -6.75
N ASN A 113 -1.98 7.23 -7.09
CA ASN A 113 -2.32 5.85 -6.75
C ASN A 113 -1.64 4.80 -7.63
N LEU A 114 -1.44 5.10 -8.92
CA LEU A 114 -0.89 4.14 -9.88
C LEU A 114 0.57 4.45 -10.21
N ILE A 115 0.84 5.65 -10.72
CA ILE A 115 2.21 6.03 -11.09
C ILE A 115 3.08 6.08 -9.83
N GLY A 116 2.58 6.66 -8.73
CA GLY A 116 3.31 6.69 -7.45
C GLY A 116 3.61 5.30 -6.90
N THR A 117 2.64 4.37 -6.94
CA THR A 117 2.88 2.97 -6.58
C THR A 117 3.96 2.35 -7.45
N PHE A 118 3.94 2.57 -8.77
CA PHE A 118 4.95 2.04 -9.69
C PHE A 118 6.32 2.68 -9.46
N ASN A 119 6.41 3.99 -9.23
CA ASN A 119 7.66 4.68 -8.92
C ASN A 119 8.36 4.04 -7.72
N VAL A 120 7.65 3.92 -6.60
CA VAL A 120 8.23 3.32 -5.39
C VAL A 120 8.59 1.85 -5.62
N ALA A 121 7.70 1.08 -6.22
CA ALA A 121 7.92 -0.33 -6.49
C ALA A 121 9.16 -0.56 -7.38
N SER A 122 9.30 0.20 -8.48
CA SER A 122 10.41 0.05 -9.42
C SER A 122 11.75 0.50 -8.82
N VAL A 123 11.76 1.63 -8.09
CA VAL A 123 12.98 2.13 -7.43
C VAL A 123 13.43 1.20 -6.31
N CYS A 124 12.50 0.69 -5.48
CA CYS A 124 12.83 -0.31 -4.47
C CYS A 124 13.31 -1.63 -5.11
N ALA A 125 12.67 -2.10 -6.18
CA ALA A 125 13.13 -3.29 -6.90
C ALA A 125 14.57 -3.15 -7.39
N ALA A 126 14.94 -1.97 -7.93
CA ALA A 126 16.32 -1.69 -8.38
C ALA A 126 17.34 -1.75 -7.24
N GLN A 127 16.96 -1.48 -6.00
CA GLN A 127 17.83 -1.71 -4.84
C GLN A 127 17.82 -3.21 -4.43
N MET A 128 16.63 -3.82 -4.34
CA MET A 128 16.45 -5.21 -3.90
C MET A 128 17.25 -6.22 -4.73
N VAL A 129 17.37 -6.02 -6.04
CA VAL A 129 18.14 -6.93 -6.92
C VAL A 129 19.63 -6.99 -6.58
N ASN A 130 20.15 -6.02 -5.85
CA ASN A 130 21.53 -5.97 -5.39
C ASN A 130 21.73 -6.53 -3.98
N ASN A 131 20.66 -6.87 -3.26
CA ASN A 131 20.76 -7.46 -1.94
C ASN A 131 21.41 -8.85 -2.00
N ASP A 132 22.02 -9.27 -0.90
CA ASP A 132 22.33 -10.66 -0.69
C ASP A 132 21.06 -11.52 -0.64
N LYS A 133 21.19 -12.78 -1.02
CA LYS A 133 20.09 -13.74 -0.98
C LYS A 133 19.76 -14.08 0.46
N CYS A 134 18.51 -13.96 0.86
CA CYS A 134 18.04 -14.27 2.21
C CYS A 134 17.34 -15.65 2.34
N SER A 135 17.33 -16.45 1.27
CA SER A 135 16.84 -17.84 1.29
C SER A 135 17.63 -18.72 0.32
N GLU A 136 17.49 -20.05 0.46
CA GLU A 136 18.07 -21.03 -0.46
C GLU A 136 17.54 -20.89 -1.88
N ASP A 137 16.27 -20.47 -2.04
CA ASP A 137 15.63 -20.21 -3.33
C ASP A 137 16.09 -18.89 -3.97
N GLY A 138 16.93 -18.12 -3.28
CA GLY A 138 17.51 -16.89 -3.81
C GLY A 138 16.68 -15.65 -3.65
N LEU A 139 15.74 -15.63 -2.69
CA LEU A 139 14.92 -14.46 -2.38
C LEU A 139 15.77 -13.25 -1.96
N ARG A 140 15.41 -12.06 -2.43
CA ARG A 140 16.08 -10.79 -2.13
C ARG A 140 15.15 -9.69 -1.65
N GLY A 141 13.85 -9.80 -1.93
CA GLY A 141 12.89 -8.81 -1.51
C GLY A 141 11.45 -9.15 -1.88
N VAL A 142 10.53 -8.35 -1.33
CA VAL A 142 9.11 -8.42 -1.65
C VAL A 142 8.50 -7.03 -1.71
N ILE A 143 7.68 -6.80 -2.72
CA ILE A 143 6.90 -5.59 -2.93
C ILE A 143 5.43 -5.93 -2.71
N ILE A 144 4.74 -5.16 -1.87
CA ILE A 144 3.33 -5.36 -1.54
C ILE A 144 2.59 -4.06 -1.86
N ASN A 145 1.69 -4.11 -2.84
CA ASN A 145 0.94 -2.95 -3.28
C ASN A 145 -0.49 -2.96 -2.70
N THR A 146 -1.04 -1.80 -2.44
CA THR A 146 -2.43 -1.64 -2.00
C THR A 146 -3.34 -1.33 -3.19
N ALA A 147 -4.06 -2.34 -3.67
CA ALA A 147 -5.16 -2.21 -4.60
C ALA A 147 -6.45 -1.77 -3.86
N SER A 148 -7.60 -2.24 -4.24
CA SER A 148 -8.89 -2.07 -3.56
C SER A 148 -9.91 -3.03 -4.18
N VAL A 149 -10.96 -3.39 -3.43
CA VAL A 149 -12.16 -4.03 -4.01
C VAL A 149 -12.81 -3.15 -5.07
N ALA A 150 -12.62 -1.82 -5.01
CA ALA A 150 -13.09 -0.88 -6.02
C ALA A 150 -12.46 -1.09 -7.41
N ALA A 151 -11.36 -1.86 -7.51
CA ALA A 151 -10.81 -2.30 -8.80
C ALA A 151 -11.76 -3.26 -9.54
N TYR A 152 -12.64 -3.93 -8.81
CA TYR A 152 -13.59 -4.94 -9.30
C TYR A 152 -15.04 -4.46 -9.20
N ASP A 153 -15.38 -3.89 -8.06
CA ASP A 153 -16.76 -3.55 -7.66
C ASP A 153 -16.89 -2.02 -7.44
N GLY A 154 -16.38 -1.20 -8.37
CA GLY A 154 -16.37 0.26 -8.22
C GLY A 154 -17.78 0.87 -8.13
N GLN A 155 -17.93 1.81 -7.21
CA GLN A 155 -19.20 2.50 -6.94
C GLN A 155 -19.36 3.79 -7.74
N VAL A 156 -20.54 4.36 -7.71
CA VAL A 156 -20.84 5.68 -8.29
C VAL A 156 -19.88 6.74 -7.72
N GLY A 157 -19.19 7.45 -8.61
CA GLY A 157 -18.20 8.46 -8.26
C GLY A 157 -16.77 7.93 -8.11
N GLN A 158 -16.52 6.65 -8.30
CA GLN A 158 -15.19 6.04 -8.14
C GLN A 158 -14.44 5.80 -9.46
N ALA A 159 -14.84 6.40 -10.59
CA ALA A 159 -14.22 6.10 -11.89
C ALA A 159 -12.69 6.25 -11.88
N ALA A 160 -12.15 7.37 -11.40
CA ALA A 160 -10.72 7.61 -11.31
C ALA A 160 -10.04 6.66 -10.30
N TYR A 161 -10.65 6.48 -9.13
CA TYR A 161 -10.13 5.59 -8.08
C TYR A 161 -10.11 4.14 -8.55
N SER A 162 -11.21 3.63 -9.11
CA SER A 162 -11.31 2.26 -9.66
C SER A 162 -10.32 2.03 -10.80
N ALA A 163 -10.16 2.99 -11.70
CA ALA A 163 -9.17 2.92 -12.77
C ALA A 163 -7.75 2.82 -12.21
N SER A 164 -7.40 3.65 -11.21
CA SER A 164 -6.08 3.60 -10.57
C SER A 164 -5.81 2.26 -9.87
N LYS A 165 -6.79 1.74 -9.12
CA LYS A 165 -6.66 0.47 -8.40
C LYS A 165 -6.75 -0.75 -9.31
N GLY A 166 -7.51 -0.66 -10.42
CA GLY A 166 -7.47 -1.63 -11.52
C GLY A 166 -6.09 -1.69 -12.20
N GLY A 167 -5.43 -0.53 -12.36
CA GLY A 167 -4.05 -0.46 -12.81
C GLY A 167 -3.08 -1.17 -11.86
N VAL A 168 -3.22 -0.98 -10.54
CA VAL A 168 -2.40 -1.70 -9.53
C VAL A 168 -2.62 -3.22 -9.60
N VAL A 169 -3.86 -3.68 -9.79
CA VAL A 169 -4.15 -5.10 -10.05
C VAL A 169 -3.43 -5.57 -11.31
N GLY A 170 -3.55 -4.81 -12.42
CA GLY A 170 -2.98 -5.17 -13.71
C GLY A 170 -1.46 -5.27 -13.72
N LEU A 171 -0.74 -4.41 -12.96
CA LEU A 171 0.72 -4.42 -12.90
C LEU A 171 1.31 -5.53 -11.99
N THR A 172 0.51 -6.14 -11.11
CA THR A 172 1.03 -7.09 -10.10
C THR A 172 1.71 -8.30 -10.72
N LEU A 173 1.02 -9.03 -11.58
CA LEU A 173 1.58 -10.24 -12.20
C LEU A 173 2.73 -9.95 -13.19
N PRO A 174 2.66 -8.95 -14.08
CA PRO A 174 3.79 -8.60 -14.93
C PRO A 174 5.05 -8.26 -14.14
N MET A 175 4.96 -7.42 -13.11
CA MET A 175 6.10 -7.09 -12.26
C MET A 175 6.68 -8.31 -11.54
N ALA A 176 5.83 -9.20 -11.04
CA ALA A 176 6.28 -10.44 -10.41
C ALA A 176 7.06 -11.33 -11.39
N ARG A 177 6.64 -11.36 -12.66
CA ARG A 177 7.33 -12.10 -13.73
C ARG A 177 8.64 -11.45 -14.14
N ASP A 178 8.66 -10.12 -14.31
CA ASP A 178 9.86 -9.35 -14.67
C ASP A 178 10.98 -9.48 -13.62
N LEU A 179 10.59 -9.67 -12.34
CA LEU A 179 11.50 -9.73 -11.22
C LEU A 179 11.78 -11.15 -10.71
N SER A 180 11.18 -12.17 -11.32
CA SER A 180 11.29 -13.57 -10.85
C SER A 180 12.72 -14.11 -10.88
N ASP A 181 13.48 -13.82 -11.95
CA ASP A 181 14.88 -14.21 -12.09
C ASP A 181 15.84 -13.41 -11.18
N LYS A 182 15.34 -12.34 -10.59
CA LYS A 182 16.05 -11.46 -9.66
C LYS A 182 15.80 -11.78 -8.18
N GLY A 183 14.89 -12.72 -7.88
CA GLY A 183 14.53 -13.08 -6.52
C GLY A 183 13.69 -12.03 -5.79
N VAL A 184 12.91 -11.22 -6.50
CA VAL A 184 12.00 -10.23 -5.90
C VAL A 184 10.55 -10.61 -6.21
N ARG A 185 9.74 -10.78 -5.16
CA ARG A 185 8.31 -11.10 -5.26
C ARG A 185 7.47 -9.83 -5.32
N VAL A 186 6.33 -9.91 -5.97
CA VAL A 186 5.34 -8.82 -6.01
C VAL A 186 3.96 -9.37 -5.74
N CYS A 187 3.29 -8.85 -4.72
CA CYS A 187 1.89 -9.14 -4.42
C CYS A 187 1.08 -7.84 -4.25
N SER A 188 -0.21 -7.94 -4.36
CA SER A 188 -1.12 -6.84 -4.02
C SER A 188 -2.20 -7.31 -3.04
N ILE A 189 -2.61 -6.43 -2.15
CA ILE A 189 -3.79 -6.63 -1.30
C ILE A 189 -4.89 -5.72 -1.84
N ALA A 190 -6.10 -6.24 -1.99
CA ALA A 190 -7.30 -5.49 -2.33
C ALA A 190 -8.21 -5.41 -1.08
N PRO A 191 -8.06 -4.37 -0.23
CA PRO A 191 -8.89 -4.20 0.95
C PRO A 191 -10.34 -3.90 0.57
N GLY A 192 -11.27 -4.37 1.39
CA GLY A 192 -12.66 -3.93 1.42
C GLY A 192 -12.86 -2.65 2.22
N LEU A 193 -13.89 -2.60 3.03
CA LEU A 193 -14.20 -1.46 3.90
C LEU A 193 -13.38 -1.57 5.19
N PHE A 194 -12.38 -0.72 5.34
CA PHE A 194 -11.49 -0.68 6.51
C PHE A 194 -11.65 0.63 7.27
N LEU A 195 -11.56 0.56 8.60
CA LEU A 195 -11.59 1.70 9.50
C LEU A 195 -10.28 2.48 9.35
N THR A 196 -10.27 3.40 8.39
CA THR A 196 -9.18 4.35 8.12
C THR A 196 -9.61 5.74 8.59
N PRO A 197 -8.71 6.71 8.72
CA PRO A 197 -9.05 8.06 9.17
C PRO A 197 -10.24 8.68 8.41
N LEU A 198 -10.37 8.38 7.12
CA LEU A 198 -11.50 8.83 6.31
C LEU A 198 -12.84 8.25 6.83
N LEU A 199 -12.91 6.96 7.14
CA LEU A 199 -14.11 6.31 7.66
C LEU A 199 -14.31 6.58 9.15
N GLU A 200 -13.24 6.75 9.93
CA GLU A 200 -13.31 7.17 11.34
C GLU A 200 -13.92 8.55 11.53
N SER A 201 -13.77 9.46 10.55
CA SER A 201 -14.37 10.80 10.59
C SER A 201 -15.88 10.81 10.36
N LEU A 202 -16.48 9.69 9.94
CA LEU A 202 -17.92 9.56 9.72
C LEU A 202 -18.66 9.29 11.04
N PRO A 203 -19.95 9.69 11.16
CA PRO A 203 -20.78 9.31 12.31
C PRO A 203 -20.82 7.80 12.54
N THR A 204 -20.92 7.37 13.81
CA THR A 204 -20.91 5.97 14.21
C THR A 204 -21.98 5.14 13.48
N GLU A 205 -23.19 5.69 13.31
CA GLU A 205 -24.28 5.02 12.60
C GLU A 205 -23.94 4.73 11.14
N VAL A 206 -23.15 5.62 10.50
CA VAL A 206 -22.68 5.43 9.12
C VAL A 206 -21.60 4.35 9.08
N GLN A 207 -20.68 4.34 10.05
CA GLN A 207 -19.67 3.29 10.15
C GLN A 207 -20.29 1.91 10.38
N GLU A 208 -21.30 1.81 11.25
CA GLU A 208 -22.07 0.59 11.52
C GLU A 208 -22.83 0.13 10.29
N SER A 209 -23.50 1.05 9.58
CA SER A 209 -24.21 0.75 8.34
C SER A 209 -23.29 0.23 7.25
N LEU A 210 -22.11 0.80 7.09
CA LEU A 210 -21.09 0.32 6.15
C LEU A 210 -20.54 -1.04 6.58
N GLY A 211 -20.25 -1.21 7.86
CA GLY A 211 -19.81 -2.48 8.42
C GLY A 211 -20.81 -3.60 8.25
N GLY A 212 -22.11 -3.29 8.39
CA GLY A 212 -23.22 -4.24 8.18
C GLY A 212 -23.35 -4.76 6.75
N GLN A 213 -22.73 -4.09 5.76
CA GLN A 213 -22.67 -4.58 4.37
C GLN A 213 -21.64 -5.70 4.18
N VAL A 214 -20.70 -5.86 5.12
CA VAL A 214 -19.69 -6.93 5.07
C VAL A 214 -20.34 -8.24 5.51
N PRO A 215 -20.35 -9.29 4.68
CA PRO A 215 -20.99 -10.57 5.03
C PRO A 215 -20.45 -11.19 6.31
N PHE A 216 -19.10 -11.34 6.45
CA PHE A 216 -18.49 -11.85 7.67
C PHE A 216 -16.98 -11.54 7.73
N PRO A 217 -16.50 -11.02 8.85
CA PRO A 217 -17.25 -10.52 10.02
C PRO A 217 -18.01 -9.25 9.67
N SER A 218 -19.25 -9.11 10.16
CA SER A 218 -20.15 -7.98 9.82
C SER A 218 -19.71 -6.69 10.56
N ARG A 219 -18.62 -6.11 10.11
CA ARG A 219 -18.00 -4.88 10.60
C ARG A 219 -16.98 -4.36 9.62
N LEU A 220 -16.53 -3.12 9.80
CA LEU A 220 -15.35 -2.61 9.10
C LEU A 220 -14.11 -3.42 9.48
N GLY A 221 -13.23 -3.65 8.50
CA GLY A 221 -11.90 -4.21 8.72
C GLY A 221 -11.05 -3.28 9.58
N LYS A 222 -10.21 -3.84 10.43
CA LYS A 222 -9.27 -3.08 11.25
C LYS A 222 -7.94 -2.96 10.52
N PRO A 223 -7.26 -1.78 10.51
CA PRO A 223 -5.95 -1.63 9.86
C PRO A 223 -4.93 -2.69 10.25
N LYS A 224 -4.99 -3.17 11.51
CA LYS A 224 -4.13 -4.27 11.97
C LYS A 224 -4.34 -5.58 11.20
N GLU A 225 -5.55 -5.86 10.68
CA GLU A 225 -5.82 -7.07 9.89
C GLU A 225 -5.14 -6.99 8.52
N PHE A 226 -5.05 -5.79 7.95
CA PHE A 226 -4.24 -5.55 6.75
C PHE A 226 -2.75 -5.78 7.03
N ALA A 227 -2.23 -5.20 8.11
CA ALA A 227 -0.84 -5.37 8.51
C ALA A 227 -0.47 -6.84 8.77
N HIS A 228 -1.37 -7.65 9.35
CA HIS A 228 -1.18 -9.10 9.51
C HIS A 228 -1.01 -9.81 8.15
N LEU A 229 -1.82 -9.44 7.15
CA LEU A 229 -1.68 -10.04 5.81
C LEU A 229 -0.37 -9.61 5.15
N VAL A 230 0.07 -8.36 5.35
CA VAL A 230 1.40 -7.90 4.90
C VAL A 230 2.49 -8.79 5.50
N CYS A 231 2.49 -9.02 6.81
CA CYS A 231 3.47 -9.90 7.47
C CYS A 231 3.40 -11.32 6.89
N HIS A 232 2.20 -11.87 6.70
CA HIS A 232 2.06 -13.20 6.10
C HIS A 232 2.62 -13.27 4.68
N ILE A 233 2.42 -12.25 3.84
CA ILE A 233 3.01 -12.19 2.50
C ILE A 233 4.55 -12.13 2.57
N ILE A 234 5.10 -11.39 3.52
CA ILE A 234 6.56 -11.32 3.73
C ILE A 234 7.10 -12.72 4.06
N GLU A 235 6.48 -13.43 4.99
CA GLU A 235 6.94 -14.71 5.51
C GLU A 235 6.63 -15.91 4.61
N ASN A 236 5.66 -15.80 3.71
CA ASN A 236 5.24 -16.89 2.83
C ASN A 236 5.84 -16.72 1.43
N ASP A 237 6.97 -17.35 1.18
CA ASP A 237 7.74 -17.18 -0.04
C ASP A 237 7.04 -17.70 -1.30
N MET A 238 6.02 -18.55 -1.17
CA MET A 238 5.23 -19.05 -2.30
C MET A 238 4.19 -18.04 -2.82
N LEU A 239 3.88 -16.99 -2.05
CA LEU A 239 3.00 -15.91 -2.50
C LEU A 239 3.76 -14.96 -3.43
N ASN A 240 3.46 -15.02 -4.74
CA ASN A 240 4.04 -14.16 -5.76
C ASN A 240 3.06 -13.96 -6.92
N GLY A 241 2.93 -12.74 -7.42
CA GLY A 241 2.07 -12.39 -8.56
C GLY A 241 0.57 -12.37 -8.26
N GLU A 242 0.15 -12.49 -7.00
CA GLU A 242 -1.25 -12.62 -6.60
C GLU A 242 -1.83 -11.31 -6.06
N VAL A 243 -3.13 -11.12 -6.31
CA VAL A 243 -3.93 -10.03 -5.74
C VAL A 243 -4.94 -10.62 -4.75
N ILE A 244 -4.68 -10.42 -3.47
CA ILE A 244 -5.49 -11.02 -2.40
C ILE A 244 -6.58 -10.03 -1.96
N ARG A 245 -7.85 -10.39 -2.16
CA ARG A 245 -8.99 -9.65 -1.58
C ARG A 245 -9.04 -9.88 -0.08
N LEU A 246 -8.98 -8.79 0.69
CA LEU A 246 -9.14 -8.79 2.14
C LEU A 246 -10.39 -7.97 2.49
N ASP A 247 -11.56 -8.58 2.42
CA ASP A 247 -12.81 -7.84 2.31
C ASP A 247 -14.02 -8.45 3.03
N GLY A 248 -13.85 -9.53 3.79
CA GLY A 248 -14.96 -10.21 4.47
C GLY A 248 -16.07 -10.71 3.51
N ALA A 249 -15.68 -11.01 2.26
CA ALA A 249 -16.56 -11.47 1.17
C ALA A 249 -17.53 -10.38 0.64
N ILE A 250 -17.28 -9.09 0.90
CA ILE A 250 -18.12 -8.03 0.36
C ILE A 250 -18.00 -7.96 -1.17
N ARG A 251 -19.13 -7.69 -1.82
CA ARG A 251 -19.21 -7.18 -3.18
C ARG A 251 -19.97 -5.87 -3.10
N MET A 252 -19.26 -4.77 -3.49
CA MET A 252 -19.78 -3.43 -3.28
C MET A 252 -21.08 -3.20 -4.06
N ALA A 253 -22.11 -2.71 -3.38
CA ALA A 253 -23.30 -2.22 -4.06
C ALA A 253 -22.97 -0.99 -4.92
N PRO A 254 -23.75 -0.68 -5.96
CA PRO A 254 -23.47 0.47 -6.83
C PRO A 254 -23.47 1.83 -6.10
N ARG A 255 -24.13 1.89 -4.94
CA ARG A 255 -24.25 3.07 -4.05
C ARG A 255 -24.23 2.67 -2.59
#